data_f9643894e2bcdf04b15b3f8fd24d9271
#
_entry.id   f9643894e2bcdf04b15b3f8fd24d9271
#
_cell.length_a   1.000
_cell.length_b   1.000
_cell.length_c   1.000
_cell.angle_alpha   90.00
_cell.angle_beta   90.00
_cell.angle_gamma   90.00
#
_symmetry.space_group_name_H-M   'P 1'
#
loop_
_entity.id
_entity.type
_entity.pdbx_description
1 polymer ?
#
loop_
_entity_poly.entity_id
_entity_poly.type
_entity_poly.pdbx_seq_one_letter_code
_entity_poly.pdbx_strand_id
1 'polypeptide(L)'
;MKDYDFFPGEGKFYKANLHCHTVISDGKLTKEQIKEEYQKRGYSIVAFTDHRTYGCHPELTDENFIALAGIEVDVSENPEKCGGWPHAKCYHLNFYDEHPEEGKEFPLPTYVYEDMAGQNAYIKERTEAGFLCCYNHPYWSLQNYDDYKDFEGLWAME
;
A
#
# COMPACT_ATOMS: atom_id res chain seq x y z
N MET A 1 12.93 26.76 6.45
CA MET A 1 12.29 25.48 6.78
C MET A 1 10.84 25.80 7.06
N LYS A 2 9.86 25.12 6.44
CA LYS A 2 8.46 25.27 6.85
C LYS A 2 8.26 24.46 8.11
N ASP A 3 7.76 25.07 9.17
CA ASP A 3 7.35 24.35 10.35
C ASP A 3 6.09 23.53 9.98
N TYR A 4 6.18 22.22 10.10
CA TYR A 4 5.04 21.31 9.95
C TYR A 4 4.57 20.91 11.34
N ASP A 5 3.33 21.24 11.66
CA ASP A 5 2.68 20.74 12.85
C ASP A 5 2.08 19.36 12.53
N PHE A 6 2.81 18.30 12.88
CA PHE A 6 2.39 16.93 12.63
C PHE A 6 1.23 16.47 13.53
N PHE A 7 1.00 17.17 14.63
CA PHE A 7 -0.05 16.87 15.59
C PHE A 7 -0.83 18.12 15.90
N PRO A 8 -1.87 18.47 15.13
CA PRO A 8 -2.70 19.61 15.41
C PRO A 8 -3.25 19.52 16.86
N GLY A 9 -3.23 20.63 17.58
CA GLY A 9 -3.63 20.67 18.99
C GLY A 9 -5.11 20.37 19.24
N GLU A 10 -5.91 20.31 18.17
CA GLU A 10 -7.34 20.00 18.19
C GLU A 10 -7.61 18.80 17.29
N GLY A 11 -8.48 17.88 17.74
CA GLY A 11 -8.87 16.70 16.98
C GLY A 11 -8.90 15.43 17.83
N LYS A 12 -9.07 14.31 17.18
CA LYS A 12 -9.07 12.98 17.79
C LYS A 12 -8.09 12.07 17.06
N PHE A 13 -7.47 11.16 17.81
CA PHE A 13 -6.68 10.07 17.23
C PHE A 13 -7.59 8.88 16.93
N TYR A 14 -7.43 8.32 15.74
CA TYR A 14 -8.13 7.12 15.32
C TYR A 14 -7.12 5.99 15.10
N LYS A 15 -7.49 4.80 15.54
CA LYS A 15 -6.68 3.61 15.29
C LYS A 15 -6.88 3.14 13.86
N ALA A 16 -5.81 3.09 13.10
CA ALA A 16 -5.81 2.71 11.69
C ALA A 16 -4.89 1.53 11.40
N ASN A 17 -5.25 0.72 10.41
CA ASN A 17 -4.34 -0.20 9.74
C ASN A 17 -4.30 0.15 8.24
N LEU A 18 -3.11 0.44 7.73
CA LEU A 18 -2.93 0.92 6.36
C LEU A 18 -2.44 -0.17 5.40
N HIS A 19 -2.36 -1.43 5.85
CA HIS A 19 -1.94 -2.55 5.01
C HIS A 19 -2.73 -3.80 5.39
N CYS A 20 -3.67 -4.21 4.55
CA CYS A 20 -4.54 -5.34 4.82
C CYS A 20 -4.95 -6.07 3.55
N HIS A 21 -4.81 -7.41 3.58
CA HIS A 21 -5.20 -8.30 2.49
C HIS A 21 -6.47 -9.07 2.84
N THR A 22 -7.30 -9.29 1.84
CA THR A 22 -8.51 -10.09 1.92
C THR A 22 -8.32 -11.46 1.23
N VAL A 23 -9.37 -12.28 1.21
CA VAL A 23 -9.40 -13.52 0.40
C VAL A 23 -9.33 -13.28 -1.11
N ILE A 24 -9.32 -12.02 -1.57
CA ILE A 24 -9.12 -11.67 -2.98
C ILE A 24 -7.67 -11.94 -3.39
N SER A 25 -6.71 -11.71 -2.48
CA SER A 25 -5.31 -12.09 -2.70
C SER A 25 -4.89 -13.25 -1.79
N ASP A 26 -4.13 -13.01 -0.76
CA ASP A 26 -3.57 -14.04 0.13
C ASP A 26 -4.03 -13.92 1.59
N GLY A 27 -4.92 -12.99 1.90
CA GLY A 27 -5.58 -12.88 3.19
C GLY A 27 -6.54 -14.03 3.46
N LYS A 28 -6.99 -14.15 4.70
CA LYS A 28 -7.84 -15.27 5.16
C LYS A 28 -9.30 -14.88 5.41
N LEU A 29 -9.61 -13.60 5.43
CA LEU A 29 -10.90 -13.06 5.78
C LEU A 29 -11.49 -12.30 4.60
N THR A 30 -12.84 -12.32 4.48
CA THR A 30 -13.54 -11.43 3.55
C THR A 30 -13.44 -9.98 4.05
N LYS A 31 -13.70 -9.03 3.18
CA LYS A 31 -13.69 -7.60 3.53
C LYS A 31 -14.65 -7.27 4.68
N GLU A 32 -15.83 -7.92 4.74
CA GLU A 32 -16.80 -7.76 5.82
C GLU A 32 -16.27 -8.31 7.15
N GLN A 33 -15.65 -9.50 7.11
CA GLN A 33 -15.00 -10.10 8.28
C GLN A 33 -13.84 -9.25 8.78
N ILE A 34 -13.05 -8.66 7.88
CA ILE A 34 -11.99 -7.72 8.24
C ILE A 34 -12.57 -6.52 8.99
N LYS A 35 -13.60 -5.86 8.45
CA LYS A 35 -14.28 -4.75 9.15
C LYS A 35 -14.68 -5.16 10.56
N GLU A 36 -15.39 -6.28 10.69
CA GLU A 36 -15.87 -6.78 12.00
C GLU A 36 -14.71 -7.03 12.98
N GLU A 37 -13.66 -7.72 12.53
CA GLU A 37 -12.52 -8.07 13.38
C GLU A 37 -11.68 -6.86 13.79
N TYR A 38 -11.50 -5.88 12.90
CA TYR A 38 -10.79 -4.66 13.22
C TYR A 38 -11.60 -3.74 14.15
N GLN A 39 -12.90 -3.58 13.93
CA GLN A 39 -13.78 -2.82 14.83
C GLN A 39 -13.82 -3.41 16.25
N LYS A 40 -13.86 -4.74 16.40
CA LYS A 40 -13.76 -5.43 17.71
C LYS A 40 -12.49 -5.06 18.47
N ARG A 41 -11.42 -4.69 17.77
CA ARG A 41 -10.13 -4.28 18.33
C ARG A 41 -9.94 -2.76 18.41
N GLY A 42 -11.01 -2.00 18.17
CA GLY A 42 -11.05 -0.55 18.28
C GLY A 42 -10.41 0.19 17.10
N TYR A 43 -10.25 -0.46 15.96
CA TYR A 43 -9.85 0.23 14.73
C TYR A 43 -11.05 0.90 14.08
N SER A 44 -10.81 2.11 13.57
CA SER A 44 -11.81 2.89 12.84
C SER A 44 -11.46 3.05 11.36
N ILE A 45 -10.24 2.69 10.96
CA ILE A 45 -9.77 2.89 9.59
C ILE A 45 -8.98 1.64 9.17
N VAL A 46 -9.30 1.10 7.99
CA VAL A 46 -8.52 0.02 7.36
C VAL A 46 -8.36 0.32 5.86
N ALA A 47 -7.13 0.25 5.36
CA ALA A 47 -6.87 0.26 3.94
C ALA A 47 -6.89 -1.17 3.38
N PHE A 48 -7.67 -1.37 2.33
CA PHE A 48 -7.74 -2.64 1.60
C PHE A 48 -6.72 -2.61 0.47
N THR A 49 -5.64 -3.34 0.64
CA THR A 49 -4.46 -3.31 -0.23
C THR A 49 -4.11 -4.70 -0.73
N ASP A 50 -5.09 -5.40 -1.30
CA ASP A 50 -4.88 -6.72 -1.88
C ASP A 50 -3.80 -6.69 -2.97
N HIS A 51 -3.01 -7.75 -3.07
CA HIS A 51 -1.97 -7.88 -4.09
C HIS A 51 -2.54 -7.72 -5.49
N ARG A 52 -2.02 -6.77 -6.25
CA ARG A 52 -2.29 -6.54 -7.67
C ARG A 52 -3.78 -6.37 -8.03
N THR A 53 -4.60 -6.12 -7.00
CA THR A 53 -6.05 -5.93 -7.15
C THR A 53 -6.48 -4.68 -6.40
N TYR A 54 -6.97 -3.68 -7.15
CA TYR A 54 -7.48 -2.45 -6.55
C TYR A 54 -8.75 -2.73 -5.75
N GLY A 55 -8.68 -2.40 -4.45
CA GLY A 55 -9.77 -2.57 -3.49
C GLY A 55 -10.45 -1.24 -3.19
N CYS A 56 -11.68 -1.05 -3.65
CA CYS A 56 -12.54 0.07 -3.30
C CYS A 56 -13.86 -0.46 -2.74
N HIS A 57 -14.13 -0.19 -1.47
CA HIS A 57 -15.25 -0.77 -0.73
C HIS A 57 -16.05 0.31 0.01
N PRO A 58 -16.70 1.26 -0.71
CA PRO A 58 -17.45 2.36 -0.09
C PRO A 58 -18.61 1.86 0.79
N GLU A 59 -19.18 0.69 0.46
CA GLU A 59 -20.26 0.06 1.21
C GLU A 59 -19.85 -0.37 2.64
N LEU A 60 -18.57 -0.49 2.91
CA LEU A 60 -18.07 -0.79 4.26
C LEU A 60 -17.89 0.46 5.12
N THR A 61 -17.83 1.64 4.51
CA THR A 61 -17.68 2.90 5.25
C THR A 61 -18.98 3.31 5.91
N ASP A 62 -18.91 3.64 7.21
CA ASP A 62 -20.03 4.15 7.99
C ASP A 62 -19.55 5.20 9.01
N GLU A 63 -20.39 5.61 9.94
CA GLU A 63 -20.08 6.61 10.98
C GLU A 63 -18.91 6.22 11.91
N ASN A 64 -18.58 4.93 12.00
CA ASN A 64 -17.59 4.37 12.93
C ASN A 64 -16.41 3.68 12.22
N PHE A 65 -16.47 3.58 10.90
CA PHE A 65 -15.45 2.86 10.12
C PHE A 65 -15.23 3.47 8.75
N ILE A 66 -13.97 3.64 8.36
CA ILE A 66 -13.56 4.09 7.03
C ILE A 66 -12.79 2.95 6.34
N ALA A 67 -13.29 2.50 5.20
CA ALA A 67 -12.59 1.63 4.29
C ALA A 67 -11.81 2.48 3.29
N LEU A 68 -10.49 2.56 3.44
CA LEU A 68 -9.64 3.25 2.48
C LEU A 68 -9.39 2.36 1.27
N ALA A 69 -9.54 2.94 0.09
CA ALA A 69 -9.25 2.26 -1.15
C ALA A 69 -7.75 2.24 -1.44
N GLY A 70 -7.26 1.10 -1.93
CA GLY A 70 -5.85 0.97 -2.26
C GLY A 70 -5.53 -0.33 -3.00
N ILE A 71 -4.25 -0.53 -3.19
CA ILE A 71 -3.67 -1.71 -3.84
C ILE A 71 -2.24 -1.89 -3.37
N GLU A 72 -1.79 -3.13 -3.20
CA GLU A 72 -0.38 -3.44 -3.12
C GLU A 72 0.14 -3.96 -4.46
N VAL A 73 1.20 -3.37 -4.96
CA VAL A 73 1.93 -3.88 -6.13
C VAL A 73 3.28 -4.41 -5.72
N ASP A 74 3.75 -5.41 -6.42
CA ASP A 74 5.02 -6.07 -6.17
C ASP A 74 5.86 -6.16 -7.46
N VAL A 75 7.19 -6.01 -7.29
CA VAL A 75 8.18 -6.23 -8.35
C VAL A 75 9.34 -7.00 -7.77
N SER A 76 9.46 -8.27 -8.15
CA SER A 76 10.49 -9.18 -7.64
C SER A 76 11.70 -9.26 -8.56
N GLU A 77 12.85 -9.58 -7.96
CA GLU A 77 14.02 -10.03 -8.72
C GLU A 77 13.68 -11.22 -9.63
N ASN A 78 14.41 -11.33 -10.73
CA ASN A 78 14.24 -12.47 -11.62
C ASN A 78 14.55 -13.79 -10.90
N PRO A 79 13.56 -14.70 -10.73
CA PRO A 79 13.74 -15.94 -9.98
C PRO A 79 14.82 -16.87 -10.59
N GLU A 80 15.13 -16.76 -11.87
CA GLU A 80 16.22 -17.52 -12.51
C GLU A 80 17.59 -17.09 -11.98
N LYS A 81 17.72 -15.83 -11.53
CA LYS A 81 18.99 -15.30 -11.01
C LYS A 81 19.18 -15.55 -9.51
N CYS A 82 18.11 -15.54 -8.72
CA CYS A 82 18.16 -15.58 -7.26
C CYS A 82 17.57 -16.87 -6.64
N GLY A 83 16.96 -17.75 -7.44
CA GLY A 83 16.32 -18.99 -6.95
C GLY A 83 14.85 -18.80 -6.53
N GLY A 84 14.29 -17.63 -6.75
CA GLY A 84 12.90 -17.30 -6.41
C GLY A 84 12.65 -17.18 -4.89
N TRP A 85 11.37 -17.14 -4.53
CA TRP A 85 10.97 -17.05 -3.13
C TRP A 85 11.42 -18.30 -2.34
N PRO A 86 11.95 -18.22 -1.09
CA PRO A 86 12.02 -17.01 -0.26
C PRO A 86 13.34 -16.22 -0.39
N HIS A 87 14.09 -16.36 -1.47
CA HIS A 87 15.43 -15.77 -1.63
C HIS A 87 15.44 -14.53 -2.55
N ALA A 88 14.36 -14.32 -3.31
CA ALA A 88 14.22 -13.16 -4.16
C ALA A 88 13.87 -11.91 -3.33
N LYS A 89 14.59 -10.82 -3.57
CA LYS A 89 14.15 -9.50 -3.10
C LYS A 89 12.89 -9.08 -3.85
N CYS A 90 12.05 -8.31 -3.18
CA CYS A 90 10.83 -7.81 -3.78
C CYS A 90 10.54 -6.39 -3.30
N TYR A 91 10.25 -5.45 -4.18
CA TYR A 91 9.65 -4.20 -3.80
C TYR A 91 8.15 -4.41 -3.64
N HIS A 92 7.61 -4.02 -2.49
CA HIS A 92 6.18 -3.92 -2.24
C HIS A 92 5.80 -2.45 -2.04
N LEU A 93 4.82 -1.98 -2.80
CA LEU A 93 4.37 -0.60 -2.75
C LEU A 93 2.85 -0.57 -2.58
N ASN A 94 2.38 0.05 -1.49
CA ASN A 94 0.97 0.39 -1.36
C ASN A 94 0.69 1.72 -2.05
N PHE A 95 -0.41 1.76 -2.78
CA PHE A 95 -0.98 2.99 -3.31
C PHE A 95 -2.36 3.19 -2.70
N TYR A 96 -2.54 4.31 -2.01
CA TYR A 96 -3.82 4.72 -1.42
C TYR A 96 -4.47 5.76 -2.32
N ASP A 97 -5.73 5.57 -2.66
CA ASP A 97 -6.44 6.44 -3.59
C ASP A 97 -7.07 7.64 -2.87
N GLU A 98 -6.70 8.86 -3.25
CA GLU A 98 -7.29 10.10 -2.73
C GLU A 98 -8.68 10.38 -3.35
N HIS A 99 -9.01 9.74 -4.49
CA HIS A 99 -10.26 9.91 -5.22
C HIS A 99 -10.87 8.55 -5.60
N PRO A 100 -11.28 7.73 -4.59
CA PRO A 100 -11.71 6.36 -4.83
C PRO A 100 -12.98 6.28 -5.67
N GLU A 101 -12.95 5.35 -6.64
CA GLU A 101 -14.08 5.04 -7.50
C GLU A 101 -14.16 3.52 -7.69
N GLU A 102 -15.37 2.95 -7.56
CA GLU A 102 -15.59 1.51 -7.81
C GLU A 102 -15.29 1.16 -9.26
N GLY A 103 -14.57 0.06 -9.46
CA GLY A 103 -14.21 -0.40 -10.80
C GLY A 103 -13.09 0.39 -11.47
N LYS A 104 -12.43 1.31 -10.75
CA LYS A 104 -11.26 1.99 -11.26
C LYS A 104 -10.17 0.98 -11.63
N GLU A 105 -9.66 1.09 -12.86
CA GLU A 105 -8.51 0.31 -13.28
C GLU A 105 -7.21 0.90 -12.70
N PHE A 106 -6.35 0.03 -12.19
CA PHE A 106 -5.04 0.41 -11.71
C PHE A 106 -3.96 -0.26 -12.58
N PRO A 107 -3.21 0.50 -13.39
CA PRO A 107 -2.15 -0.06 -14.23
C PRO A 107 -1.03 -0.66 -13.39
N LEU A 108 -0.76 -1.95 -13.58
CA LEU A 108 0.32 -2.64 -12.88
C LEU A 108 1.69 -2.27 -13.46
N PRO A 109 2.78 -2.37 -12.64
CA PRO A 109 4.12 -2.07 -13.09
C PRO A 109 4.58 -3.05 -14.20
N THR A 110 5.31 -2.52 -15.18
CA THR A 110 5.84 -3.28 -16.32
C THR A 110 7.37 -3.27 -16.35
N TYR A 111 8.03 -2.54 -15.46
CA TYR A 111 9.47 -2.49 -15.31
C TYR A 111 9.99 -3.69 -14.52
N VAL A 112 11.29 -3.94 -14.59
CA VAL A 112 11.98 -5.01 -13.84
C VAL A 112 12.53 -4.49 -12.52
N TYR A 113 12.85 -5.39 -11.59
CA TYR A 113 13.33 -5.07 -10.25
C TYR A 113 14.53 -4.11 -10.23
N GLU A 114 15.49 -4.32 -11.14
CA GLU A 114 16.72 -3.53 -11.22
C GLU A 114 16.54 -2.15 -11.86
N ASP A 115 15.37 -1.84 -12.40
CA ASP A 115 15.08 -0.56 -13.07
C ASP A 115 14.51 0.48 -12.07
N MET A 116 15.39 1.07 -11.26
CA MET A 116 15.01 2.12 -10.31
C MET A 116 14.42 3.37 -11.00
N ALA A 117 14.88 3.70 -12.19
CA ALA A 117 14.32 4.82 -12.94
C ALA A 117 12.88 4.54 -13.39
N GLY A 118 12.60 3.31 -13.83
CA GLY A 118 11.26 2.84 -14.15
C GLY A 118 10.35 2.83 -12.92
N GLN A 119 10.86 2.41 -11.75
CA GLN A 119 10.13 2.44 -10.50
C GLN A 119 9.76 3.87 -10.10
N ASN A 120 10.71 4.80 -10.13
CA ASN A 120 10.45 6.20 -9.79
C ASN A 120 9.49 6.87 -10.78
N ALA A 121 9.60 6.56 -12.07
CA ALA A 121 8.66 7.03 -13.08
C ALA A 121 7.23 6.52 -12.82
N TYR A 122 7.08 5.25 -12.46
CA TYR A 122 5.81 4.65 -12.11
C TYR A 122 5.19 5.28 -10.85
N ILE A 123 5.98 5.45 -9.77
CA ILE A 123 5.52 6.12 -8.55
C ILE A 123 5.03 7.54 -8.88
N LYS A 124 5.82 8.29 -9.66
CA LYS A 124 5.44 9.64 -10.08
C LYS A 124 4.13 9.67 -10.85
N GLU A 125 3.97 8.77 -11.83
CA GLU A 125 2.74 8.69 -12.62
C GLU A 125 1.51 8.38 -11.75
N ARG A 126 1.65 7.48 -10.77
CA ARG A 126 0.55 7.14 -9.85
C ARG A 126 0.25 8.30 -8.89
N THR A 127 1.27 8.98 -8.37
CA THR A 127 1.06 10.14 -7.49
C THR A 127 0.44 11.32 -8.24
N GLU A 128 0.80 11.55 -9.49
CA GLU A 128 0.15 12.55 -10.36
C GLU A 128 -1.31 12.17 -10.69
N ALA A 129 -1.65 10.88 -10.64
CA ALA A 129 -3.01 10.38 -10.79
C ALA A 129 -3.84 10.40 -9.48
N GLY A 130 -3.32 10.94 -8.39
CA GLY A 130 -4.01 11.09 -7.10
C GLY A 130 -3.86 9.91 -6.16
N PHE A 131 -2.72 9.21 -6.20
CA PHE A 131 -2.40 8.16 -5.23
C PHE A 131 -1.25 8.58 -4.30
N LEU A 132 -1.33 8.17 -3.04
CA LEU A 132 -0.23 8.26 -2.08
C LEU A 132 0.54 6.93 -2.08
N CYS A 133 1.85 6.97 -2.28
CA CYS A 133 2.69 5.77 -2.34
C CYS A 133 3.39 5.51 -1.01
N CYS A 134 3.25 4.30 -0.46
CA CYS A 134 4.00 3.81 0.69
C CYS A 134 4.89 2.63 0.29
N TYR A 135 6.16 2.69 0.65
CA TYR A 135 7.08 1.57 0.50
C TYR A 135 6.98 0.64 1.70
N ASN A 136 6.70 -0.66 1.45
CA ASN A 136 6.33 -1.62 2.49
C ASN A 136 7.50 -2.48 2.97
N HIS A 137 7.51 -2.78 4.27
CA HIS A 137 8.26 -3.82 5.00
C HIS A 137 9.59 -4.30 4.34
N PRO A 138 10.59 -3.44 4.16
CA PRO A 138 11.83 -3.78 3.46
C PRO A 138 12.56 -4.98 4.08
N TYR A 139 12.53 -5.12 5.40
CA TYR A 139 13.15 -6.25 6.09
C TYR A 139 12.54 -7.60 5.68
N TRP A 140 11.20 -7.69 5.63
CA TRP A 140 10.51 -8.89 5.18
C TRP A 140 10.82 -9.19 3.70
N SER A 141 10.96 -8.15 2.91
CA SER A 141 11.25 -8.21 1.47
C SER A 141 12.74 -8.43 1.16
N LEU A 142 13.56 -8.76 2.15
CA LEU A 142 15.00 -9.01 2.07
C LEU A 142 15.82 -7.80 1.57
N GLN A 143 15.29 -6.59 1.72
CA GLN A 143 15.90 -5.37 1.22
C GLN A 143 16.67 -4.65 2.32
N ASN A 144 17.70 -3.91 1.93
CA ASN A 144 18.50 -3.05 2.78
C ASN A 144 18.53 -1.63 2.22
N TYR A 145 19.20 -0.72 2.90
CA TYR A 145 19.27 0.70 2.52
C TYR A 145 19.69 0.94 1.07
N ASP A 146 20.63 0.16 0.55
CA ASP A 146 21.11 0.31 -0.84
C ASP A 146 20.04 -0.02 -1.90
N ASP A 147 19.05 -0.85 -1.54
CA ASP A 147 17.97 -1.22 -2.44
C ASP A 147 16.94 -0.10 -2.61
N TYR A 148 16.74 0.76 -1.60
CA TYR A 148 15.65 1.75 -1.60
C TYR A 148 16.07 3.21 -1.39
N LYS A 149 17.36 3.48 -1.19
CA LYS A 149 17.87 4.86 -0.94
C LYS A 149 17.59 5.84 -2.08
N ASP A 150 17.40 5.33 -3.29
CA ASP A 150 17.19 6.11 -4.50
C ASP A 150 15.72 6.19 -4.93
N PHE A 151 14.78 5.76 -4.06
CA PHE A 151 13.36 5.99 -4.29
C PHE A 151 13.01 7.47 -4.20
N GLU A 152 12.15 7.91 -5.13
CA GLU A 152 11.60 9.26 -5.18
C GLU A 152 10.07 9.22 -5.12
N GLY A 153 9.47 10.27 -4.52
CA GLY A 153 8.02 10.45 -4.51
C GLY A 153 7.25 9.59 -3.50
N LEU A 154 7.93 8.90 -2.59
CA LEU A 154 7.27 8.18 -1.51
C LEU A 154 6.62 9.16 -0.52
N TRP A 155 5.38 8.86 -0.13
CA TRP A 155 4.67 9.55 0.95
C TRP A 155 5.05 8.97 2.32
N ALA A 156 5.25 7.64 2.40
CA ALA A 156 5.59 6.95 3.64
C ALA A 156 6.43 5.70 3.38
N MET A 157 6.93 5.12 4.47
CA MET A 157 7.56 3.80 4.54
C MET A 157 7.01 3.05 5.75
N GLU A 158 6.70 1.78 5.55
CA GLU A 158 6.30 0.85 6.61
C GLU A 158 7.52 0.20 7.30
#